data_40847fb958c740c4c269d0d099baacc7
#
_entry.id   40847fb958c740c4c269d0d099baacc7
#
_cell.length_a   1.000
_cell.length_b   1.000
_cell.length_c   1.000
_cell.angle_alpha   90.00
_cell.angle_beta   90.00
_cell.angle_gamma   90.00
#
_symmetry.space_group_name_H-M   'P 1'
#
loop_
_entity.id
_entity.type
_entity.pdbx_description
1 polymer ?
#
loop_
_entity_poly.entity_id
_entity_poly.type
_entity_poly.pdbx_seq_one_letter_code
_entity_poly.pdbx_strand_id
1 'polypeptide(L)'
;GRGGATTFQQDLQNSDCIISMGSNMAEQHPVGFQWVMEAHERGAKYIHVDPRFTRTSAMADRHVPLRAGSDIAFLGGIVNYIFEHDAWFKEYVQHYTNGPVIIREDYVDAEDAAGMFSGWDPEHGAYDIESWGYDETSPEAAGGKKEHQGDTSGEQAHGAHGMKLERGNPPNIDNSMQHPRCVLQILKRHFARYTPQVVSQICGCSEEDLLAVARALCENSGRERTSAIVYSVGWTQHTVGVQNIRAASIVQM
;
A
#
# COMPACT_ATOMS: atom_id res chain seq x y z
N GLY A 1 -5.49 -5.95 19.85
CA GLY A 1 -6.26 -7.08 19.59
C GLY A 1 -5.63 -8.03 18.60
N ARG A 2 -6.40 -9.01 18.18
CA ARG A 2 -5.90 -10.01 17.21
C ARG A 2 -5.67 -9.43 15.83
N GLY A 3 -6.33 -8.37 15.52
CA GLY A 3 -6.03 -7.62 14.31
C GLY A 3 -5.03 -6.55 14.54
N GLY A 4 -4.06 -6.71 15.30
CA GLY A 4 -3.02 -5.79 15.69
C GLY A 4 -3.01 -4.46 14.99
N ALA A 5 -2.67 -3.44 15.72
CA ALA A 5 -2.27 -2.17 15.13
C ALA A 5 -0.75 -2.21 14.94
N THR A 6 -0.26 -1.56 13.92
CA THR A 6 1.19 -1.39 13.73
C THR A 6 1.78 -0.50 14.82
N THR A 7 0.95 0.35 15.40
CA THR A 7 1.29 1.18 16.53
C THR A 7 0.25 1.03 17.65
N PHE A 8 0.55 1.54 18.81
CA PHE A 8 -0.38 1.56 19.92
C PHE A 8 -1.48 2.61 19.66
N GLN A 9 -2.75 2.27 19.90
CA GLN A 9 -3.87 3.18 19.56
C GLN A 9 -3.78 4.55 20.21
N GLN A 10 -3.22 4.63 21.41
CA GLN A 10 -3.00 5.92 22.07
C GLN A 10 -2.09 6.84 21.25
N ASP A 11 -1.19 6.29 20.45
CA ASP A 11 -0.28 7.08 19.63
C ASP A 11 -0.97 7.84 18.48
N LEU A 12 -2.23 7.50 18.16
CA LEU A 12 -3.05 8.28 17.24
C LEU A 12 -3.15 9.76 17.64
N GLN A 13 -3.09 10.07 18.92
CA GLN A 13 -3.08 11.46 19.42
C GLN A 13 -1.93 12.29 18.83
N ASN A 14 -0.84 11.66 18.40
CA ASN A 14 0.34 12.31 17.85
C ASN A 14 0.28 12.50 16.33
N SER A 15 -0.78 12.01 15.67
CA SER A 15 -0.92 12.13 14.22
C SER A 15 -1.36 13.54 13.81
N ASP A 16 -0.90 13.99 12.65
CA ASP A 16 -1.29 15.26 12.02
C ASP A 16 -2.44 15.09 11.01
N CYS A 17 -2.60 13.87 10.50
CA CYS A 17 -3.73 13.49 9.67
C CYS A 17 -4.17 12.06 10.00
N ILE A 18 -5.46 11.86 10.22
CA ILE A 18 -6.04 10.55 10.46
C ILE A 18 -7.15 10.29 9.45
N ILE A 19 -7.06 9.17 8.76
CA ILE A 19 -8.09 8.70 7.84
C ILE A 19 -8.73 7.45 8.44
N SER A 20 -10.01 7.52 8.80
CA SER A 20 -10.81 6.33 9.10
C SER A 20 -11.50 5.86 7.85
N MET A 21 -11.24 4.62 7.43
CA MET A 21 -11.83 4.05 6.22
C MET A 21 -12.38 2.65 6.51
N GLY A 22 -13.67 2.44 6.24
CA GLY A 22 -14.33 1.17 6.58
C GLY A 22 -14.43 0.90 8.07
N SER A 23 -14.53 1.95 8.90
CA SER A 23 -14.59 1.86 10.36
C SER A 23 -15.50 2.93 10.96
N ASN A 24 -16.56 2.51 11.65
CA ASN A 24 -17.38 3.40 12.47
C ASN A 24 -16.79 3.48 13.89
N MET A 25 -15.61 4.07 14.00
CA MET A 25 -14.78 4.04 15.21
C MET A 25 -15.44 4.72 16.41
N ALA A 26 -16.19 5.82 16.21
CA ALA A 26 -16.85 6.55 17.29
C ALA A 26 -17.88 5.69 18.04
N GLU A 27 -18.54 4.76 17.34
CA GLU A 27 -19.55 3.89 17.95
C GLU A 27 -19.00 2.53 18.37
N GLN A 28 -18.08 1.96 17.57
CA GLN A 28 -17.62 0.57 17.77
C GLN A 28 -16.31 0.48 18.56
N HIS A 29 -15.51 1.55 18.58
CA HIS A 29 -14.23 1.62 19.26
C HIS A 29 -14.06 2.93 20.03
N PRO A 30 -15.01 3.28 20.93
CA PRO A 30 -15.05 4.62 21.56
C PRO A 30 -13.81 4.91 22.41
N VAL A 31 -13.24 3.90 23.04
CA VAL A 31 -12.00 4.05 23.83
C VAL A 31 -10.79 4.39 22.96
N GLY A 32 -10.70 3.83 21.76
CA GLY A 32 -9.68 4.21 20.78
C GLY A 32 -9.96 5.57 20.14
N PHE A 33 -11.24 5.89 19.94
CA PHE A 33 -11.67 7.11 19.27
C PHE A 33 -11.33 8.39 20.05
N GLN A 34 -11.24 8.32 21.38
CA GLN A 34 -10.80 9.47 22.19
C GLN A 34 -9.45 10.02 21.72
N TRP A 35 -8.53 9.16 21.31
CA TRP A 35 -7.20 9.58 20.84
C TRP A 35 -7.23 10.25 19.46
N VAL A 36 -8.19 9.85 18.62
CA VAL A 36 -8.48 10.55 17.36
C VAL A 36 -9.00 11.95 17.64
N MET A 37 -9.92 12.09 18.60
CA MET A 37 -10.45 13.40 18.98
C MET A 37 -9.40 14.28 19.63
N GLU A 38 -8.51 13.74 20.44
CA GLU A 38 -7.40 14.48 21.03
C GLU A 38 -6.43 15.01 19.96
N ALA A 39 -6.13 14.21 18.93
CA ALA A 39 -5.37 14.68 17.77
C ALA A 39 -6.13 15.80 17.03
N HIS A 40 -7.41 15.61 16.79
CA HIS A 40 -8.25 16.58 16.09
C HIS A 40 -8.35 17.92 16.84
N GLU A 41 -8.51 17.90 18.15
CA GLU A 41 -8.49 19.10 19.00
C GLU A 41 -7.14 19.85 18.95
N ARG A 42 -6.04 19.15 18.71
CA ARG A 42 -4.72 19.77 18.48
C ARG A 42 -4.56 20.33 17.06
N GLY A 43 -5.54 20.15 16.18
CA GLY A 43 -5.54 20.64 14.81
C GLY A 43 -5.17 19.60 13.74
N ALA A 44 -5.06 18.32 14.11
CA ALA A 44 -4.91 17.25 13.14
C ALA A 44 -6.12 17.19 12.19
N LYS A 45 -5.88 16.84 10.93
CA LYS A 45 -6.96 16.58 9.97
C LYS A 45 -7.59 15.23 10.25
N TYR A 46 -8.91 15.21 10.38
CA TYR A 46 -9.65 13.97 10.51
C TYR A 46 -10.61 13.76 9.35
N ILE A 47 -10.42 12.67 8.62
CA ILE A 47 -11.20 12.33 7.42
C ILE A 47 -11.85 10.96 7.61
N HIS A 48 -13.12 10.85 7.27
CA HIS A 48 -13.87 9.60 7.29
C HIS A 48 -14.31 9.21 5.88
N VAL A 49 -13.84 8.07 5.41
CA VAL A 49 -14.17 7.50 4.09
C VAL A 49 -15.03 6.26 4.33
N ASP A 50 -16.32 6.37 4.07
CA ASP A 50 -17.28 5.29 4.35
C ASP A 50 -18.54 5.45 3.51
N PRO A 51 -19.16 4.37 3.01
CA PRO A 51 -20.42 4.44 2.28
C PRO A 51 -21.57 5.09 3.08
N ARG A 52 -21.51 5.00 4.41
CA ARG A 52 -22.55 5.52 5.30
C ARG A 52 -22.07 6.75 6.06
N PHE A 53 -22.96 7.71 6.20
CA PHE A 53 -22.77 8.78 7.18
C PHE A 53 -23.10 8.26 8.58
N THR A 54 -22.09 8.20 9.45
CA THR A 54 -22.20 7.69 10.82
C THR A 54 -21.82 8.75 11.86
N ARG A 55 -21.82 8.38 13.14
CA ARG A 55 -21.30 9.28 14.19
C ARG A 55 -19.83 9.61 14.00
N THR A 56 -19.06 8.66 13.44
CA THR A 56 -17.67 8.92 13.03
C THR A 56 -17.60 10.02 11.97
N SER A 57 -18.48 9.98 10.98
CA SER A 57 -18.56 11.01 9.93
C SER A 57 -18.91 12.38 10.49
N ALA A 58 -19.79 12.42 11.49
CA ALA A 58 -20.22 13.68 12.11
C ALA A 58 -19.10 14.38 12.90
N MET A 59 -18.05 13.66 13.26
CA MET A 59 -16.88 14.18 13.99
C MET A 59 -15.70 14.50 13.09
N ALA A 60 -15.78 14.15 11.81
CA ALA A 60 -14.71 14.35 10.85
C ALA A 60 -14.79 15.73 10.17
N ASP A 61 -13.64 16.30 9.80
CA ASP A 61 -13.57 17.51 8.96
C ASP A 61 -14.19 17.28 7.58
N ARG A 62 -14.08 16.02 7.09
CA ARG A 62 -14.63 15.62 5.78
C ARG A 62 -15.13 14.18 5.84
N HIS A 63 -16.34 13.97 5.34
CA HIS A 63 -16.86 12.65 5.02
C HIS A 63 -16.83 12.45 3.50
N VAL A 64 -16.22 11.36 3.07
CA VAL A 64 -16.16 10.97 1.68
C VAL A 64 -16.97 9.69 1.48
N PRO A 65 -18.16 9.77 0.89
CA PRO A 65 -18.94 8.59 0.55
C PRO A 65 -18.31 7.89 -0.66
N LEU A 66 -18.18 6.58 -0.58
CA LEU A 66 -17.76 5.78 -1.73
C LEU A 66 -18.64 4.54 -1.90
N ARG A 67 -18.66 3.98 -3.10
CA ARG A 67 -19.35 2.71 -3.35
C ARG A 67 -18.64 1.58 -2.63
N ALA A 68 -19.39 0.78 -1.87
CA ALA A 68 -18.85 -0.37 -1.17
C ALA A 68 -18.13 -1.33 -2.14
N GLY A 69 -16.93 -1.77 -1.79
CA GLY A 69 -16.09 -2.65 -2.62
C GLY A 69 -15.20 -1.93 -3.63
N SER A 70 -15.17 -0.59 -3.63
CA SER A 70 -14.31 0.20 -4.52
C SER A 70 -13.05 0.77 -3.84
N ASP A 71 -12.76 0.33 -2.64
CA ASP A 71 -11.68 0.82 -1.78
C ASP A 71 -10.30 0.78 -2.45
N ILE A 72 -10.00 -0.31 -3.18
CA ILE A 72 -8.73 -0.46 -3.91
C ILE A 72 -8.57 0.64 -4.96
N ALA A 73 -9.64 0.98 -5.68
CA ALA A 73 -9.58 2.03 -6.68
C ALA A 73 -9.35 3.41 -6.04
N PHE A 74 -9.99 3.67 -4.90
CA PHE A 74 -9.79 4.91 -4.14
C PHE A 74 -8.35 5.04 -3.64
N LEU A 75 -7.83 3.99 -3.01
CA LEU A 75 -6.44 3.93 -2.55
C LEU A 75 -5.45 3.99 -3.71
N GLY A 76 -5.77 3.31 -4.83
CA GLY A 76 -4.99 3.40 -6.06
C GLY A 76 -4.89 4.83 -6.61
N GLY A 77 -5.98 5.60 -6.51
CA GLY A 77 -5.99 7.01 -6.86
C GLY A 77 -5.09 7.86 -5.97
N ILE A 78 -5.02 7.55 -4.68
CA ILE A 78 -4.09 8.21 -3.76
C ILE A 78 -2.64 7.88 -4.15
N VAL A 79 -2.32 6.61 -4.44
CA VAL A 79 -0.98 6.20 -4.88
C VAL A 79 -0.61 6.90 -6.20
N ASN A 80 -1.54 6.98 -7.16
CA ASN A 80 -1.30 7.70 -8.40
C ASN A 80 -1.01 9.19 -8.15
N TYR A 81 -1.79 9.84 -7.28
CA TYR A 81 -1.55 11.22 -6.87
C TYR A 81 -0.15 11.41 -6.28
N ILE A 82 0.28 10.51 -5.39
CA ILE A 82 1.61 10.55 -4.78
C ILE A 82 2.70 10.49 -5.85
N PHE A 83 2.56 9.62 -6.85
CA PHE A 83 3.52 9.50 -7.95
C PHE A 83 3.51 10.71 -8.91
N GLU A 84 2.33 11.21 -9.27
CA GLU A 84 2.20 12.35 -10.18
C GLU A 84 2.77 13.64 -9.59
N HIS A 85 2.67 13.80 -8.27
CA HIS A 85 3.16 14.99 -7.56
C HIS A 85 4.54 14.81 -6.93
N ASP A 86 5.22 13.67 -7.18
CA ASP A 86 6.51 13.33 -6.58
C ASP A 86 6.50 13.44 -5.03
N ALA A 87 5.34 13.14 -4.43
CA ALA A 87 5.04 13.34 -3.01
C ALA A 87 5.37 12.13 -2.12
N TRP A 88 6.15 11.17 -2.60
CA TRP A 88 6.58 10.00 -1.86
C TRP A 88 7.87 10.25 -1.07
N PHE A 89 8.05 9.56 0.04
CA PHE A 89 9.22 9.71 0.90
C PHE A 89 10.40 8.92 0.35
N LYS A 90 11.18 9.54 -0.52
CA LYS A 90 12.27 8.93 -1.31
C LYS A 90 13.26 8.14 -0.49
N GLU A 91 13.74 8.70 0.61
CA GLU A 91 14.72 8.06 1.48
C GLU A 91 14.15 6.78 2.12
N TYR A 92 12.90 6.82 2.58
CA TYR A 92 12.25 5.65 3.16
C TYR A 92 12.05 4.56 2.10
N VAL A 93 11.51 4.91 0.95
CA VAL A 93 11.27 3.96 -0.15
C VAL A 93 12.58 3.32 -0.61
N GLN A 94 13.65 4.11 -0.72
CA GLN A 94 14.97 3.62 -1.16
C GLN A 94 15.59 2.64 -0.16
N HIS A 95 15.49 2.92 1.14
CA HIS A 95 16.25 2.17 2.15
C HIS A 95 15.45 1.10 2.89
N TYR A 96 14.12 1.22 2.92
CA TYR A 96 13.26 0.37 3.75
C TYR A 96 12.19 -0.38 2.97
N THR A 97 12.17 -0.26 1.64
CA THR A 97 11.26 -1.01 0.77
C THR A 97 12.01 -1.73 -0.34
N ASN A 98 11.30 -2.53 -1.11
CA ASN A 98 11.83 -3.15 -2.32
C ASN A 98 11.72 -2.25 -3.57
N GLY A 99 11.40 -0.97 -3.41
CA GLY A 99 11.27 -0.02 -4.51
C GLY A 99 12.45 -0.01 -5.49
N PRO A 100 13.72 0.00 -5.02
CA PRO A 100 14.89 -0.02 -5.89
C PRO A 100 15.25 -1.39 -6.47
N VAL A 101 14.59 -2.48 -6.06
CA VAL A 101 14.92 -3.82 -6.50
C VAL A 101 14.48 -4.04 -7.94
N ILE A 102 15.34 -4.68 -8.73
CA ILE A 102 15.08 -5.00 -10.15
C ILE A 102 14.37 -6.34 -10.24
N ILE A 103 13.28 -6.39 -10.99
CA ILE A 103 12.50 -7.59 -11.27
C ILE A 103 13.14 -8.35 -12.44
N ARG A 104 13.06 -9.69 -12.43
CA ARG A 104 13.53 -10.58 -13.49
C ARG A 104 13.00 -10.18 -14.87
N GLU A 105 13.76 -10.48 -15.92
CA GLU A 105 13.40 -10.13 -17.29
C GLU A 105 12.16 -10.87 -17.81
N ASP A 106 11.90 -12.06 -17.30
CA ASP A 106 10.77 -12.90 -17.67
C ASP A 106 9.45 -12.54 -16.96
N TYR A 107 9.47 -11.58 -16.05
CA TYR A 107 8.25 -11.02 -15.46
C TYR A 107 7.48 -10.17 -16.49
N VAL A 108 6.18 -10.39 -16.58
CA VAL A 108 5.27 -9.66 -17.44
C VAL A 108 4.27 -8.89 -16.59
N ASP A 109 4.13 -7.59 -16.86
CA ASP A 109 3.14 -6.75 -16.17
C ASP A 109 1.71 -7.22 -16.52
N ALA A 110 0.77 -7.09 -15.59
CA ALA A 110 -0.62 -7.48 -15.81
C ALA A 110 -1.26 -6.75 -17.01
N GLU A 111 -0.78 -5.55 -17.32
CA GLU A 111 -1.20 -4.76 -18.49
C GLU A 111 -0.87 -5.46 -19.81
N ASP A 112 0.27 -6.12 -19.87
CA ASP A 112 0.76 -6.83 -21.05
C ASP A 112 0.29 -8.30 -21.07
N ALA A 113 -0.21 -8.80 -19.94
CA ALA A 113 -0.73 -10.16 -19.76
C ALA A 113 -2.27 -10.24 -19.75
N ALA A 114 -2.96 -9.30 -20.41
CA ALA A 114 -4.42 -9.24 -20.48
C ALA A 114 -5.12 -9.27 -19.10
N GLY A 115 -4.49 -8.70 -18.07
CA GLY A 115 -4.99 -8.67 -16.70
C GLY A 115 -4.66 -9.91 -15.86
N MET A 116 -3.96 -10.88 -16.44
CA MET A 116 -3.45 -12.04 -15.70
C MET A 116 -2.12 -11.72 -15.03
N PHE A 117 -1.73 -12.51 -14.04
CA PHE A 117 -0.39 -12.40 -13.46
C PHE A 117 0.67 -13.02 -14.37
N SER A 118 1.92 -12.57 -14.23
CA SER A 118 3.07 -13.16 -14.91
C SER A 118 3.10 -14.68 -14.75
N GLY A 119 3.51 -15.38 -15.79
CA GLY A 119 3.61 -16.84 -15.80
C GLY A 119 2.28 -17.58 -15.98
N TRP A 120 1.21 -16.90 -16.42
CA TRP A 120 -0.04 -17.58 -16.73
C TRP A 120 0.12 -18.53 -17.93
N ASP A 121 -0.18 -19.81 -17.70
CA ASP A 121 -0.23 -20.85 -18.72
C ASP A 121 -1.70 -21.20 -19.02
N PRO A 122 -2.25 -20.77 -20.16
CA PRO A 122 -3.64 -21.04 -20.52
C PRO A 122 -3.88 -22.52 -20.88
N GLU A 123 -2.85 -23.27 -21.29
CA GLU A 123 -2.99 -24.69 -21.66
C GLU A 123 -3.21 -25.57 -20.44
N HIS A 124 -2.53 -25.25 -19.35
CA HIS A 124 -2.63 -25.99 -18.10
C HIS A 124 -3.54 -25.32 -17.06
N GLY A 125 -4.00 -24.09 -17.31
CA GLY A 125 -4.83 -23.32 -16.35
C GLY A 125 -4.12 -23.05 -15.03
N ALA A 126 -2.80 -22.87 -15.06
CA ALA A 126 -1.93 -22.74 -13.90
C ALA A 126 -0.95 -21.57 -14.06
N TYR A 127 -0.28 -21.21 -12.97
CA TYR A 127 0.77 -20.20 -12.98
C TYR A 127 2.15 -20.82 -12.78
N ASP A 128 3.08 -20.49 -13.67
CA ASP A 128 4.49 -20.61 -13.37
C ASP A 128 4.97 -19.37 -12.61
N ILE A 129 5.21 -19.54 -11.32
CA ILE A 129 5.61 -18.46 -10.42
C ILE A 129 7.12 -18.16 -10.47
N GLU A 130 7.89 -18.87 -11.26
CA GLU A 130 9.35 -18.62 -11.38
C GLU A 130 9.65 -17.19 -11.83
N SER A 131 8.79 -16.61 -12.67
CA SER A 131 8.92 -15.22 -13.13
C SER A 131 8.67 -14.17 -12.06
N TRP A 132 8.10 -14.54 -10.87
CA TRP A 132 7.80 -13.60 -9.78
C TRP A 132 9.03 -13.24 -8.93
N GLY A 133 10.20 -13.64 -9.35
CA GLY A 133 11.45 -13.38 -8.68
C GLY A 133 12.07 -12.03 -9.02
N TYR A 134 13.08 -11.68 -8.24
CA TYR A 134 13.95 -10.56 -8.54
C TYR A 134 15.10 -10.98 -9.45
N ASP A 135 15.68 -10.00 -10.16
CA ASP A 135 16.94 -10.19 -10.86
C ASP A 135 18.06 -10.32 -9.82
N GLU A 136 18.78 -11.44 -9.83
CA GLU A 136 19.79 -11.75 -8.82
C GLU A 136 21.21 -11.45 -9.35
N THR A 137 22.06 -10.94 -8.48
CA THR A 137 23.49 -10.84 -8.77
C THR A 137 24.06 -12.23 -9.03
N SER A 138 24.93 -12.37 -10.02
CA SER A 138 25.63 -13.65 -10.19
C SER A 138 26.46 -13.99 -8.95
N PRO A 139 26.61 -15.27 -8.57
CA PRO A 139 27.44 -15.69 -7.45
C PRO A 139 28.89 -15.17 -7.54
N GLU A 140 29.37 -14.98 -8.76
CA GLU A 140 30.70 -14.44 -9.06
C GLU A 140 30.79 -12.92 -8.77
N ALA A 141 29.74 -12.16 -9.10
CA ALA A 141 29.67 -10.71 -8.84
C ALA A 141 29.49 -10.39 -7.34
N ALA A 142 28.83 -11.27 -6.60
CA ALA A 142 28.62 -11.12 -5.17
C ALA A 142 29.86 -11.44 -4.32
N GLY A 143 30.99 -11.87 -4.93
CA GLY A 143 32.22 -12.21 -4.21
C GLY A 143 32.05 -13.40 -3.25
N GLY A 144 31.01 -14.18 -3.46
CA GLY A 144 30.45 -15.00 -2.43
C GLY A 144 30.94 -16.44 -2.40
N LYS A 145 31.35 -16.82 -1.23
CA LYS A 145 31.30 -18.20 -0.78
C LYS A 145 29.84 -18.58 -0.59
N LYS A 146 29.44 -19.74 -1.13
CA LYS A 146 28.21 -20.43 -0.74
C LYS A 146 28.30 -20.74 0.75
N GLU A 147 27.80 -19.87 1.61
CA GLU A 147 27.59 -20.22 3.00
C GLU A 147 26.26 -20.92 3.11
N HIS A 148 26.35 -22.16 3.49
CA HIS A 148 25.34 -23.05 4.03
C HIS A 148 23.89 -22.80 3.58
N GLN A 149 23.48 -23.59 2.65
CA GLN A 149 22.10 -24.03 2.48
C GLN A 149 21.64 -24.66 3.82
N GLY A 150 21.18 -23.84 4.75
CA GLY A 150 20.37 -24.33 5.85
C GLY A 150 19.10 -24.91 5.25
N ASP A 151 18.68 -26.04 5.76
CA ASP A 151 17.40 -26.66 5.41
C ASP A 151 16.27 -25.68 5.76
N THR A 152 15.81 -24.94 4.77
CA THR A 152 14.68 -23.98 4.88
C THR A 152 13.37 -24.66 4.48
N SER A 153 13.29 -25.98 4.55
CA SER A 153 12.12 -26.76 4.15
C SER A 153 10.83 -26.45 4.92
N GLY A 154 10.84 -25.50 5.84
CA GLY A 154 9.67 -24.99 6.55
C GLY A 154 9.48 -23.49 6.45
N GLU A 155 10.44 -22.75 5.94
CA GLU A 155 10.35 -21.30 5.78
C GLU A 155 9.90 -20.97 4.35
N GLN A 156 8.62 -21.14 4.09
CA GLN A 156 8.02 -20.33 3.05
C GLN A 156 8.29 -18.89 3.44
N ALA A 157 9.00 -18.17 2.61
CA ALA A 157 9.22 -16.75 2.77
C ALA A 157 7.87 -16.03 2.71
N HIS A 158 7.16 -16.04 3.82
CA HIS A 158 5.95 -15.25 4.06
C HIS A 158 6.34 -13.79 4.36
N GLY A 159 7.27 -13.28 3.62
CA GLY A 159 7.60 -11.88 3.69
C GLY A 159 7.07 -11.15 2.48
N ALA A 160 6.79 -9.88 2.64
CA ALA A 160 6.47 -8.95 1.56
C ALA A 160 7.55 -8.95 0.44
N HIS A 161 8.53 -9.79 0.55
CA HIS A 161 9.74 -9.66 -0.24
C HIS A 161 9.82 -10.64 -1.39
N GLY A 162 9.04 -11.73 -1.42
CA GLY A 162 9.21 -12.72 -2.48
C GLY A 162 10.68 -13.02 -2.81
N MET A 163 11.59 -12.50 -1.97
CA MET A 163 13.01 -12.75 -2.12
C MET A 163 13.23 -14.22 -1.88
N LYS A 164 13.57 -14.95 -2.92
CA LYS A 164 14.15 -16.26 -2.78
C LYS A 164 15.54 -16.09 -2.15
N LEU A 165 15.59 -15.84 -0.87
CA LEU A 165 16.81 -15.99 -0.06
C LEU A 165 17.37 -17.42 -0.15
N GLU A 166 16.58 -18.33 -0.69
CA GLU A 166 16.89 -19.73 -0.95
C GLU A 166 18.20 -19.94 -1.70
N ARG A 167 18.61 -18.99 -2.54
CA ARG A 167 19.87 -19.10 -3.29
C ARG A 167 21.02 -18.28 -2.71
N GLY A 168 20.76 -17.47 -1.68
CA GLY A 168 21.78 -16.67 -1.01
C GLY A 168 22.36 -15.52 -1.83
N ASN A 169 21.80 -15.24 -3.01
CA ASN A 169 22.23 -14.13 -3.85
C ASN A 169 21.38 -12.89 -3.55
N PRO A 170 22.01 -11.74 -3.27
CA PRO A 170 21.25 -10.52 -3.12
C PRO A 170 20.65 -10.10 -4.47
N PRO A 171 19.46 -9.50 -4.48
CA PRO A 171 18.88 -8.98 -5.71
C PRO A 171 19.68 -7.80 -6.24
N ASN A 172 19.64 -7.61 -7.56
CA ASN A 172 20.15 -6.40 -8.19
C ASN A 172 19.26 -5.21 -7.80
N ILE A 173 19.88 -4.09 -7.48
CA ILE A 173 19.19 -2.87 -7.07
C ILE A 173 19.65 -1.67 -7.91
N ASP A 174 18.72 -0.79 -8.20
CA ASP A 174 19.00 0.54 -8.73
C ASP A 174 18.62 1.61 -7.71
N ASN A 175 19.61 2.12 -6.99
CA ASN A 175 19.40 3.17 -5.98
C ASN A 175 18.83 4.47 -6.56
N SER A 176 18.95 4.70 -7.86
CA SER A 176 18.31 5.84 -8.52
C SER A 176 16.80 5.61 -8.73
N MET A 177 16.36 4.36 -8.67
CA MET A 177 14.99 3.91 -8.94
C MET A 177 14.45 4.36 -10.32
N GLN A 178 15.36 4.52 -11.29
CA GLN A 178 15.01 4.90 -12.66
C GLN A 178 14.99 3.72 -13.63
N HIS A 179 15.59 2.59 -13.25
CA HIS A 179 15.58 1.41 -14.08
C HIS A 179 14.13 0.96 -14.37
N PRO A 180 13.73 0.74 -15.64
CA PRO A 180 12.34 0.50 -16.00
C PRO A 180 11.75 -0.76 -15.37
N ARG A 181 12.60 -1.69 -14.95
CA ARG A 181 12.20 -2.92 -14.26
C ARG A 181 12.37 -2.86 -12.73
N CYS A 182 12.71 -1.73 -12.15
CA CYS A 182 12.67 -1.65 -10.69
C CYS A 182 11.20 -1.60 -10.21
N VAL A 183 10.96 -2.14 -9.02
CA VAL A 183 9.60 -2.25 -8.45
C VAL A 183 8.88 -0.90 -8.46
N LEU A 184 9.57 0.18 -8.10
CA LEU A 184 8.94 1.51 -8.08
C LEU A 184 8.41 1.93 -9.46
N GLN A 185 9.17 1.69 -10.54
CA GLN A 185 8.73 2.06 -11.89
C GLN A 185 7.59 1.17 -12.38
N ILE A 186 7.57 -0.09 -12.00
CA ILE A 186 6.44 -0.99 -12.30
C ILE A 186 5.18 -0.51 -11.57
N LEU A 187 5.28 -0.18 -10.28
CA LEU A 187 4.16 0.37 -9.51
C LEU A 187 3.66 1.69 -10.11
N LYS A 188 4.57 2.57 -10.49
CA LYS A 188 4.20 3.85 -11.13
C LYS A 188 3.39 3.64 -12.40
N ARG A 189 3.82 2.73 -13.28
CA ARG A 189 3.04 2.38 -14.49
C ARG A 189 1.69 1.76 -14.14
N HIS A 190 1.67 0.85 -13.18
CA HIS A 190 0.45 0.17 -12.76
C HIS A 190 -0.60 1.14 -12.21
N PHE A 191 -0.21 2.04 -11.32
CA PHE A 191 -1.15 2.95 -10.66
C PHE A 191 -1.58 4.14 -11.52
N ALA A 192 -0.87 4.44 -12.62
CA ALA A 192 -1.23 5.52 -13.55
C ALA A 192 -2.65 5.40 -14.13
N ARG A 193 -3.24 4.20 -14.11
CA ARG A 193 -4.64 3.96 -14.53
C ARG A 193 -5.68 4.58 -13.61
N TYR A 194 -5.35 4.80 -12.34
CA TYR A 194 -6.28 5.33 -11.34
C TYR A 194 -6.28 6.86 -11.34
N THR A 195 -6.64 7.43 -12.49
CA THR A 195 -6.82 8.88 -12.58
C THR A 195 -8.01 9.34 -11.74
N PRO A 196 -8.07 10.62 -11.30
CA PRO A 196 -9.20 11.13 -10.53
C PRO A 196 -10.56 10.85 -11.17
N GLN A 197 -10.64 10.98 -12.51
CA GLN A 197 -11.84 10.70 -13.28
C GLN A 197 -12.27 9.23 -13.19
N VAL A 198 -11.31 8.32 -13.38
CA VAL A 198 -11.57 6.87 -13.30
C VAL A 198 -12.00 6.48 -11.90
N VAL A 199 -11.31 6.99 -10.88
CA VAL A 199 -11.66 6.74 -9.47
C VAL A 199 -13.06 7.27 -9.15
N SER A 200 -13.39 8.49 -9.57
CA SER A 200 -14.73 9.06 -9.40
C SER A 200 -15.82 8.18 -10.00
N GLN A 201 -15.60 7.68 -11.21
CA GLN A 201 -16.56 6.77 -11.90
C GLN A 201 -16.72 5.43 -11.15
N ILE A 202 -15.63 4.85 -10.67
CA ILE A 202 -15.65 3.57 -9.96
C ILE A 202 -16.23 3.73 -8.55
N CYS A 203 -15.74 4.71 -7.80
CA CYS A 203 -16.05 4.89 -6.38
C CYS A 203 -17.33 5.67 -6.14
N GLY A 204 -17.76 6.50 -7.08
CA GLY A 204 -18.92 7.37 -6.93
C GLY A 204 -18.67 8.59 -6.03
N CYS A 205 -17.45 8.80 -5.56
CA CYS A 205 -17.05 10.03 -4.88
C CYS A 205 -16.69 11.11 -5.90
N SER A 206 -16.61 12.37 -5.49
CA SER A 206 -16.12 13.43 -6.36
C SER A 206 -14.60 13.35 -6.54
N GLU A 207 -14.10 13.87 -7.68
CA GLU A 207 -12.65 14.03 -7.88
C GLU A 207 -12.03 14.93 -6.83
N GLU A 208 -12.78 15.99 -6.43
CA GLU A 208 -12.35 16.91 -5.37
C GLU A 208 -12.15 16.19 -4.04
N ASP A 209 -13.04 15.27 -3.66
CA ASP A 209 -12.91 14.49 -2.43
C ASP A 209 -11.67 13.61 -2.44
N LEU A 210 -11.42 12.89 -3.54
CA LEU A 210 -10.21 12.10 -3.70
C LEU A 210 -8.94 12.96 -3.56
N LEU A 211 -8.90 14.07 -4.29
CA LEU A 211 -7.74 14.97 -4.28
C LEU A 211 -7.54 15.63 -2.92
N ALA A 212 -8.63 15.98 -2.22
CA ALA A 212 -8.54 16.53 -0.87
C ALA A 212 -7.96 15.52 0.14
N VAL A 213 -8.37 14.25 0.05
CA VAL A 213 -7.84 13.18 0.91
C VAL A 213 -6.35 12.94 0.60
N ALA A 214 -6.01 12.79 -0.68
CA ALA A 214 -4.63 12.56 -1.09
C ALA A 214 -3.70 13.71 -0.67
N ARG A 215 -4.14 14.95 -0.85
CA ARG A 215 -3.40 16.14 -0.44
C ARG A 215 -3.22 16.19 1.07
N ALA A 216 -4.29 15.98 1.84
CA ALA A 216 -4.22 16.01 3.30
C ALA A 216 -3.24 14.95 3.83
N LEU A 217 -3.22 13.76 3.24
CA LEU A 217 -2.29 12.70 3.59
C LEU A 217 -0.84 13.12 3.29
N CYS A 218 -0.56 13.59 2.06
CA CYS A 218 0.80 13.94 1.65
C CYS A 218 1.37 15.14 2.42
N GLU A 219 0.55 16.18 2.67
CA GLU A 219 0.97 17.37 3.42
C GLU A 219 1.26 17.08 4.90
N ASN A 220 0.72 15.98 5.42
CA ASN A 220 0.87 15.59 6.82
C ASN A 220 1.68 14.30 7.00
N SER A 221 2.52 13.96 6.02
CA SER A 221 3.42 12.79 6.08
C SER A 221 4.85 13.22 5.77
N GLY A 222 5.82 12.67 6.50
CA GLY A 222 7.23 12.98 6.32
C GLY A 222 8.03 12.89 7.63
N ARG A 223 9.13 13.60 7.70
CA ARG A 223 10.02 13.54 8.88
C ARG A 223 9.42 14.19 10.13
N GLU A 224 8.68 15.28 9.95
CA GLU A 224 8.18 16.12 11.06
C GLU A 224 6.67 15.95 11.28
N ARG A 225 6.01 15.21 10.40
CA ARG A 225 4.57 14.98 10.44
C ARG A 225 4.26 13.52 10.19
N THR A 226 3.15 13.07 10.75
CA THR A 226 2.74 11.68 10.60
C THR A 226 1.26 11.56 10.32
N SER A 227 0.92 10.64 9.43
CA SER A 227 -0.46 10.28 9.12
C SER A 227 -0.75 8.86 9.56
N ALA A 228 -2.01 8.60 9.90
CA ALA A 228 -2.48 7.28 10.27
C ALA A 228 -3.72 6.88 9.47
N ILE A 229 -3.79 5.61 9.08
CA ILE A 229 -4.99 5.02 8.50
C ILE A 229 -5.59 4.05 9.52
N VAL A 230 -6.85 4.27 9.87
CA VAL A 230 -7.63 3.40 10.76
C VAL A 230 -8.67 2.67 9.94
N TYR A 231 -8.66 1.36 9.98
CA TYR A 231 -9.66 0.54 9.31
C TYR A 231 -10.24 -0.54 10.25
N SER A 232 -11.34 -1.11 9.87
CA SER A 232 -11.97 -2.21 10.62
C SER A 232 -12.63 -3.20 9.65
N VAL A 233 -13.72 -3.81 10.07
CA VAL A 233 -14.41 -4.89 9.33
C VAL A 233 -14.97 -4.44 7.97
N GLY A 234 -15.18 -3.15 7.76
CA GLY A 234 -15.53 -2.60 6.46
C GLY A 234 -14.49 -2.90 5.37
N TRP A 235 -13.24 -3.17 5.75
CA TRP A 235 -12.21 -3.67 4.83
C TRP A 235 -12.03 -5.18 4.93
N THR A 236 -11.87 -5.71 6.15
CA THR A 236 -11.44 -7.10 6.36
C THR A 236 -12.50 -8.12 5.97
N GLN A 237 -13.77 -7.76 5.99
CA GLN A 237 -14.89 -8.65 5.66
C GLN A 237 -15.36 -8.55 4.20
N HIS A 238 -14.55 -7.99 3.33
CA HIS A 238 -14.74 -8.02 1.89
C HIS A 238 -14.06 -9.24 1.25
N THR A 239 -14.57 -9.68 0.10
CA THR A 239 -13.92 -10.73 -0.71
C THR A 239 -12.46 -10.38 -1.02
N VAL A 240 -12.18 -9.08 -1.24
CA VAL A 240 -10.84 -8.55 -1.53
C VAL A 240 -10.23 -7.81 -0.34
N GLY A 241 -10.60 -8.18 0.89
CA GLY A 241 -10.15 -7.49 2.11
C GLY A 241 -8.63 -7.46 2.27
N VAL A 242 -7.94 -8.53 1.91
CA VAL A 242 -6.47 -8.58 1.95
C VAL A 242 -5.86 -7.54 1.00
N GLN A 243 -6.43 -7.39 -0.19
CA GLN A 243 -5.96 -6.44 -1.19
C GLN A 243 -6.24 -4.98 -0.78
N ASN A 244 -7.36 -4.71 -0.09
CA ASN A 244 -7.62 -3.40 0.49
C ASN A 244 -6.50 -3.00 1.47
N ILE A 245 -6.13 -3.90 2.38
CA ILE A 245 -5.08 -3.66 3.36
C ILE A 245 -3.71 -3.51 2.70
N ARG A 246 -3.42 -4.32 1.67
CA ARG A 246 -2.18 -4.18 0.88
C ARG A 246 -2.10 -2.84 0.16
N ALA A 247 -3.21 -2.39 -0.44
CA ALA A 247 -3.26 -1.08 -1.09
C ALA A 247 -2.99 0.06 -0.09
N ALA A 248 -3.58 -0.01 1.11
CA ALA A 248 -3.30 0.93 2.18
C ALA A 248 -1.84 0.90 2.64
N SER A 249 -1.25 -0.30 2.71
CA SER A 249 0.18 -0.46 3.06
C SER A 249 1.10 0.20 2.02
N ILE A 250 0.75 0.10 0.73
CA ILE A 250 1.48 0.80 -0.34
C ILE A 250 1.38 2.33 -0.18
N VAL A 251 0.20 2.84 0.19
CA VAL A 251 0.03 4.28 0.46
C VAL A 251 0.92 4.74 1.62
N GLN A 252 1.11 3.90 2.64
CA GLN A 252 1.88 4.25 3.84
C GLN A 252 3.40 4.12 3.67
N MET A 253 3.87 3.38 2.68
CA MET A 253 5.31 3.24 2.35
C MET A 253 5.82 4.40 1.51
#